data_df546de01cc96b53b580d349076c50c8
#
_entry.id   df546de01cc96b53b580d349076c50c8
#
_cell.length_a   1.000
_cell.length_b   1.000
_cell.length_c   1.000
_cell.angle_alpha   90.00
_cell.angle_beta   90.00
_cell.angle_gamma   90.00
#
_symmetry.space_group_name_H-M   'P 1'
#
loop_
_entity.id
_entity.type
_entity.pdbx_description
1 polymer ?
#
loop_
_entity_poly.entity_id
_entity_poly.type
_entity_poly.pdbx_seq_one_letter_code
_entity_poly.pdbx_strand_id
1 'polypeptide(L)'
;IGIHATEEIIENLKKKVKENHIKEPVDCRELLINSIKEQMDVGEAAYEFEERTSVVMVIGVNGVGKTTSVGKLAGKLKDQGKKVIVAAADTYRAAAGEQLTEWAHRAGVDLIGGQAGADPAAIVYDAVAAAKARNADVLLCDTAGRLHNKKNLMEELRKIYRVLESCLLYTS
;
A
#
# COMPACT_ATOMS: atom_id res chain seq x y z
N ILE A 1 -3.78 17.11 4.55
CA ILE A 1 -2.98 17.79 3.51
C ILE A 1 -2.20 18.90 4.20
N GLY A 2 -0.89 18.97 4.02
CA GLY A 2 -0.04 20.00 4.62
C GLY A 2 -0.31 21.41 4.02
N ILE A 3 0.10 22.46 4.75
CA ILE A 3 -0.12 23.86 4.34
C ILE A 3 0.44 24.12 2.93
N HIS A 4 1.65 23.69 2.66
CA HIS A 4 2.31 23.86 1.35
C HIS A 4 1.51 23.28 0.18
N ALA A 5 1.05 22.04 0.30
CA ALA A 5 0.24 21.39 -0.73
C ALA A 5 -1.12 22.07 -0.91
N THR A 6 -1.69 22.61 0.19
CA THR A 6 -2.95 23.35 0.13
C THR A 6 -2.78 24.69 -0.63
N GLU A 7 -1.71 25.41 -0.35
CA GLU A 7 -1.38 26.66 -1.03
C GLU A 7 -1.18 26.43 -2.53
N GLU A 8 -0.42 25.41 -2.89
CA GLU A 8 -0.15 25.05 -4.30
C GLU A 8 -1.45 24.67 -5.05
N ILE A 9 -2.33 23.87 -4.41
CA ILE A 9 -3.63 23.51 -4.99
C ILE A 9 -4.49 24.77 -5.22
N ILE A 10 -4.52 25.68 -4.25
CA ILE A 10 -5.31 26.92 -4.35
C ILE A 10 -4.76 27.85 -5.44
N GLU A 11 -3.45 28.02 -5.54
CA GLU A 11 -2.82 28.84 -6.58
C GLU A 11 -3.09 28.27 -7.98
N ASN A 12 -2.91 26.98 -8.17
CA ASN A 12 -3.22 26.29 -9.43
C ASN A 12 -4.70 26.43 -9.79
N LEU A 13 -5.60 26.27 -8.82
CA LEU A 13 -7.03 26.48 -9.06
C LEU A 13 -7.35 27.90 -9.49
N LYS A 14 -6.82 28.91 -8.81
CA LYS A 14 -7.03 30.34 -9.16
C LYS A 14 -6.55 30.65 -10.57
N LYS A 15 -5.41 30.10 -10.97
CA LYS A 15 -4.85 30.23 -12.30
C LYS A 15 -5.78 29.61 -13.36
N LYS A 16 -6.17 28.36 -13.17
CA LYS A 16 -7.06 27.62 -14.08
C LYS A 16 -8.44 28.26 -14.19
N VAL A 17 -9.01 28.77 -13.10
CA VAL A 17 -10.30 29.51 -13.12
C VAL A 17 -10.23 30.74 -14.01
N LYS A 18 -9.12 31.50 -13.95
CA LYS A 18 -8.91 32.69 -14.81
C LYS A 18 -8.71 32.29 -16.27
N GLU A 19 -7.87 31.28 -16.53
CA GLU A 19 -7.57 30.81 -17.90
C GLU A 19 -8.80 30.28 -18.61
N ASN A 20 -9.65 29.52 -17.89
CA ASN A 20 -10.85 28.91 -18.45
C ASN A 20 -12.12 29.80 -18.33
N HIS A 21 -12.00 31.03 -17.83
CA HIS A 21 -13.12 31.96 -17.65
C HIS A 21 -14.32 31.39 -16.88
N ILE A 22 -14.05 30.52 -15.87
CA ILE A 22 -15.08 29.85 -15.11
C ILE A 22 -15.81 30.81 -14.21
N LYS A 23 -17.16 30.82 -14.30
CA LYS A 23 -18.04 31.69 -13.52
C LYS A 23 -18.93 30.92 -12.54
N GLU A 24 -19.19 29.62 -12.81
CA GLU A 24 -20.09 28.83 -12.02
C GLU A 24 -19.35 28.04 -10.94
N PRO A 25 -19.88 27.97 -9.70
CA PRO A 25 -19.26 27.22 -8.61
C PRO A 25 -19.12 25.73 -8.88
N VAL A 26 -20.02 25.14 -9.66
CA VAL A 26 -20.00 23.71 -10.00
C VAL A 26 -18.77 23.39 -10.85
N ASP A 27 -18.50 24.20 -11.86
CA ASP A 27 -17.31 24.02 -12.73
C ASP A 27 -16.01 24.20 -11.96
N CYS A 28 -16.02 25.10 -10.97
CA CYS A 28 -14.89 25.32 -10.06
C CYS A 28 -14.57 24.06 -9.23
N ARG A 29 -15.61 23.34 -8.81
CA ARG A 29 -15.44 22.07 -8.07
C ARG A 29 -14.82 20.97 -8.95
N GLU A 30 -15.27 20.83 -10.17
CA GLU A 30 -14.70 19.86 -11.12
C GLU A 30 -13.24 20.18 -11.44
N LEU A 31 -12.95 21.46 -11.65
CA LEU A 31 -11.59 21.93 -11.90
C LEU A 31 -10.67 21.64 -10.71
N LEU A 32 -11.15 21.82 -9.47
CA LEU A 32 -10.42 21.48 -8.26
C LEU A 32 -10.11 19.97 -8.19
N ILE A 33 -11.11 19.13 -8.43
CA ILE A 33 -10.94 17.66 -8.43
C ILE A 33 -9.90 17.25 -9.46
N ASN A 34 -9.98 17.78 -10.67
CA ASN A 34 -9.03 17.46 -11.74
C ASN A 34 -7.62 17.96 -11.43
N SER A 35 -7.49 19.15 -10.84
CA SER A 35 -6.20 19.71 -10.42
C SER A 35 -5.54 18.86 -9.33
N ILE A 36 -6.31 18.32 -8.38
CA ILE A 36 -5.81 17.40 -7.35
C ILE A 36 -5.40 16.06 -7.98
N LYS A 37 -6.21 15.52 -8.91
CA LYS A 37 -5.87 14.28 -9.62
C LYS A 37 -4.57 14.42 -10.40
N GLU A 38 -4.37 15.51 -11.13
CA GLU A 38 -3.14 15.78 -11.86
C GLU A 38 -1.89 15.86 -10.95
N GLN A 39 -2.02 16.47 -9.77
CA GLN A 39 -0.92 16.52 -8.79
C GLN A 39 -0.65 15.17 -8.12
N MET A 40 -1.63 14.29 -8.06
CA MET A 40 -1.47 12.93 -7.53
C MET A 40 -1.02 11.94 -8.60
N ASP A 41 -1.06 12.35 -9.87
CA ASP A 41 -0.58 11.52 -10.97
C ASP A 41 0.95 11.56 -11.03
N VAL A 42 1.57 10.49 -10.60
CA VAL A 42 3.03 10.30 -10.62
C VAL A 42 3.53 9.67 -11.93
N GLY A 43 2.67 9.60 -12.94
CA GLY A 43 2.97 9.00 -14.24
C GLY A 43 2.89 7.48 -14.26
N GLU A 44 3.10 6.91 -15.44
CA GLU A 44 2.96 5.47 -15.72
C GLU A 44 3.97 4.57 -15.00
N ALA A 45 4.98 5.14 -14.35
CA ALA A 45 6.09 4.38 -13.74
C ALA A 45 5.71 3.59 -12.48
N ALA A 46 4.46 3.64 -12.03
CA ALA A 46 4.19 3.20 -10.68
C ALA A 46 4.03 1.69 -10.53
N TYR A 47 3.34 0.97 -11.40
CA TYR A 47 2.95 -0.40 -11.06
C TYR A 47 2.65 -1.28 -12.28
N GLU A 48 3.67 -1.85 -12.89
CA GLU A 48 3.51 -2.95 -13.85
C GLU A 48 3.21 -4.27 -13.11
N PHE A 49 1.99 -4.45 -12.69
CA PHE A 49 1.53 -5.71 -12.08
C PHE A 49 1.30 -6.84 -13.11
N GLU A 50 1.59 -6.63 -14.37
CA GLU A 50 1.12 -7.49 -15.45
C GLU A 50 2.12 -8.59 -15.82
N GLU A 51 3.41 -8.38 -15.62
CA GLU A 51 4.43 -9.31 -16.14
C GLU A 51 5.19 -10.11 -15.06
N ARG A 52 5.09 -9.71 -13.78
CA ARG A 52 5.86 -10.34 -12.69
C ARG A 52 5.07 -10.34 -11.38
N THR A 53 5.32 -11.32 -10.52
CA THR A 53 4.86 -11.26 -9.13
C THR A 53 5.38 -9.98 -8.47
N SER A 54 4.48 -9.07 -8.15
CA SER A 54 4.81 -7.80 -7.51
C SER A 54 4.68 -7.90 -6.00
N VAL A 55 5.66 -7.38 -5.28
CA VAL A 55 5.61 -7.29 -3.81
C VAL A 55 5.41 -5.84 -3.39
N VAL A 56 4.30 -5.58 -2.70
CA VAL A 56 3.95 -4.25 -2.20
C VAL A 56 4.04 -4.23 -0.68
N MET A 57 4.96 -3.44 -0.15
CA MET A 57 5.13 -3.25 1.29
C MET A 57 4.40 -1.98 1.73
N VAL A 58 3.38 -2.10 2.57
CA VAL A 58 2.61 -0.95 3.08
C VAL A 58 3.24 -0.49 4.39
N ILE A 59 3.85 0.69 4.35
CA ILE A 59 4.58 1.29 5.47
C ILE A 59 3.90 2.56 5.97
N GLY A 60 4.14 2.91 7.22
CA GLY A 60 3.59 4.14 7.83
C GLY A 60 3.44 4.00 9.33
N VAL A 61 3.09 5.09 10.00
CA VAL A 61 2.90 5.11 11.47
C VAL A 61 1.65 4.36 11.91
N ASN A 62 1.52 4.08 13.21
CA ASN A 62 0.30 3.45 13.75
C ASN A 62 -0.91 4.37 13.58
N GLY A 63 -2.07 3.78 13.34
CA GLY A 63 -3.34 4.51 13.25
C GLY A 63 -3.63 5.19 11.90
N VAL A 64 -2.72 5.20 10.93
CA VAL A 64 -2.95 5.83 9.61
C VAL A 64 -3.77 4.98 8.64
N GLY A 65 -4.17 3.77 9.03
CA GLY A 65 -5.03 2.92 8.22
C GLY A 65 -4.30 1.92 7.31
N LYS A 66 -3.04 1.55 7.58
CA LYS A 66 -2.28 0.56 6.78
C LYS A 66 -3.04 -0.74 6.58
N THR A 67 -3.40 -1.43 7.65
CA THR A 67 -4.14 -2.69 7.63
C THR A 67 -5.44 -2.59 6.84
N THR A 68 -6.20 -1.50 7.04
CA THR A 68 -7.42 -1.22 6.27
C THR A 68 -7.14 -1.00 4.79
N SER A 69 -6.07 -0.30 4.47
CA SER A 69 -5.66 -0.04 3.07
C SER A 69 -5.22 -1.31 2.38
N VAL A 70 -4.45 -2.17 3.06
CA VAL A 70 -4.06 -3.50 2.56
C VAL A 70 -5.31 -4.33 2.25
N GLY A 71 -6.27 -4.41 3.18
CA GLY A 71 -7.50 -5.16 2.98
C GLY A 71 -8.33 -4.67 1.79
N LYS A 72 -8.52 -3.35 1.67
CA LYS A 72 -9.25 -2.74 0.55
C LYS A 72 -8.53 -2.94 -0.79
N LEU A 73 -7.20 -2.80 -0.80
CA LEU A 73 -6.39 -2.99 -2.00
C LEU A 73 -6.43 -4.46 -2.44
N ALA A 74 -6.35 -5.41 -1.49
CA ALA A 74 -6.48 -6.83 -1.77
C ALA A 74 -7.80 -7.16 -2.46
N GLY A 75 -8.93 -6.65 -1.93
CA GLY A 75 -10.24 -6.82 -2.56
C GLY A 75 -10.30 -6.24 -3.96
N LYS A 76 -9.84 -4.98 -4.13
CA LYS A 76 -9.85 -4.32 -5.45
C LYS A 76 -9.02 -5.07 -6.49
N LEU A 77 -7.82 -5.55 -6.13
CA LEU A 77 -6.97 -6.33 -7.04
C LEU A 77 -7.61 -7.69 -7.37
N LYS A 78 -8.24 -8.32 -6.39
CA LYS A 78 -9.00 -9.56 -6.60
C LYS A 78 -10.16 -9.38 -7.56
N ASP A 79 -10.92 -8.28 -7.42
CA ASP A 79 -12.04 -7.93 -8.32
C ASP A 79 -11.55 -7.68 -9.77
N GLN A 80 -10.29 -7.26 -9.92
CA GLN A 80 -9.61 -7.13 -11.21
C GLN A 80 -9.06 -8.46 -11.76
N GLY A 81 -9.36 -9.58 -11.10
CA GLY A 81 -8.92 -10.92 -11.51
C GLY A 81 -7.50 -11.28 -11.10
N LYS A 82 -6.80 -10.44 -10.33
CA LYS A 82 -5.45 -10.73 -9.86
C LYS A 82 -5.46 -11.76 -8.74
N LYS A 83 -4.47 -12.63 -8.73
CA LYS A 83 -4.23 -13.58 -7.65
C LYS A 83 -3.39 -12.92 -6.55
N VAL A 84 -4.03 -12.62 -5.44
CA VAL A 84 -3.44 -11.83 -4.36
C VAL A 84 -3.17 -12.68 -3.13
N ILE A 85 -2.02 -12.47 -2.51
CA ILE A 85 -1.67 -13.01 -1.19
C ILE A 85 -1.37 -11.83 -0.26
N VAL A 86 -1.76 -11.94 0.99
CA VAL A 86 -1.51 -10.94 2.03
C VAL A 86 -0.59 -11.51 3.10
N ALA A 87 0.44 -10.77 3.50
CA ALA A 87 1.34 -11.10 4.60
C ALA A 87 1.05 -10.23 5.82
N ALA A 88 0.74 -10.86 6.97
CA ALA A 88 0.49 -10.18 8.25
C ALA A 88 1.81 -9.97 9.00
N ALA A 89 2.62 -8.99 8.56
CA ALA A 89 3.92 -8.69 9.15
C ALA A 89 3.86 -7.63 10.27
N ASP A 90 2.67 -7.11 10.67
CA ASP A 90 2.49 -6.37 11.93
C ASP A 90 2.27 -7.38 13.08
N THR A 91 3.35 -7.94 13.58
CA THR A 91 3.32 -8.98 14.63
C THR A 91 3.26 -8.43 16.05
N TYR A 92 3.34 -7.12 16.20
CA TYR A 92 3.34 -6.47 17.51
C TYR A 92 1.93 -6.18 18.03
N ARG A 93 0.97 -6.07 17.14
CA ARG A 93 -0.41 -5.75 17.46
C ARG A 93 -1.28 -6.96 17.17
N ALA A 94 -1.67 -7.70 18.21
CA ALA A 94 -2.57 -8.86 18.07
C ALA A 94 -3.84 -8.50 17.27
N ALA A 95 -4.48 -7.36 17.62
CA ALA A 95 -5.66 -6.87 16.91
C ALA A 95 -5.42 -6.54 15.43
N ALA A 96 -4.18 -6.25 14.99
CA ALA A 96 -3.89 -6.01 13.58
C ALA A 96 -3.94 -7.31 12.77
N GLY A 97 -3.41 -8.40 13.32
CA GLY A 97 -3.49 -9.74 12.72
C GLY A 97 -4.94 -10.21 12.56
N GLU A 98 -5.74 -10.08 13.63
CA GLU A 98 -7.17 -10.42 13.59
C GLU A 98 -7.94 -9.57 12.58
N GLN A 99 -7.69 -8.26 12.57
CA GLN A 99 -8.31 -7.34 11.61
C GLN A 99 -7.94 -7.70 10.17
N LEU A 100 -6.67 -8.01 9.90
CA LEU A 100 -6.22 -8.37 8.56
C LEU A 100 -6.79 -9.72 8.11
N THR A 101 -6.94 -10.66 9.05
CA THR A 101 -7.61 -11.95 8.80
C THR A 101 -9.05 -11.74 8.32
N GLU A 102 -9.79 -10.88 8.99
CA GLU A 102 -11.16 -10.55 8.59
C GLU A 102 -11.22 -9.88 7.21
N TRP A 103 -10.29 -8.95 6.91
CA TRP A 103 -10.18 -8.34 5.60
C TRP A 103 -9.83 -9.35 4.50
N ALA A 104 -8.87 -10.25 4.76
CA ALA A 104 -8.48 -11.28 3.81
C ALA A 104 -9.65 -12.25 3.51
N HIS A 105 -10.37 -12.65 4.55
CA HIS A 105 -11.57 -13.48 4.42
C HIS A 105 -12.65 -12.80 3.56
N ARG A 106 -12.96 -11.52 3.85
CA ARG A 106 -13.94 -10.74 3.06
C ARG A 106 -13.53 -10.56 1.61
N ALA A 107 -12.24 -10.35 1.37
CA ALA A 107 -11.70 -10.18 0.02
C ALA A 107 -11.54 -11.55 -0.71
N GLY A 108 -11.65 -12.67 -0.02
CA GLY A 108 -11.43 -14.00 -0.59
C GLY A 108 -9.99 -14.21 -1.06
N VAL A 109 -9.00 -13.70 -0.31
CA VAL A 109 -7.58 -13.80 -0.59
C VAL A 109 -6.85 -14.59 0.49
N ASP A 110 -5.73 -15.21 0.14
CA ASP A 110 -4.90 -15.98 1.08
C ASP A 110 -4.14 -15.04 2.02
N LEU A 111 -4.09 -15.42 3.30
CA LEU A 111 -3.31 -14.74 4.33
C LEU A 111 -2.16 -15.63 4.81
N ILE A 112 -0.97 -15.08 4.93
CA ILE A 112 0.22 -15.72 5.51
C ILE A 112 0.64 -14.98 6.79
N GLY A 113 0.88 -15.70 7.85
CA GLY A 113 1.23 -15.13 9.17
C GLY A 113 0.00 -14.90 10.04
N GLY A 114 0.10 -13.94 10.96
CA GLY A 114 -0.99 -13.57 11.89
C GLY A 114 -0.75 -14.01 13.33
N GLN A 115 0.34 -14.71 13.63
CA GLN A 115 0.73 -15.01 15.01
C GLN A 115 1.45 -13.82 15.65
N ALA A 116 0.95 -13.39 16.81
CA ALA A 116 1.57 -12.33 17.58
C ALA A 116 2.99 -12.75 18.03
N GLY A 117 3.95 -11.83 17.94
CA GLY A 117 5.33 -12.04 18.37
C GLY A 117 6.22 -12.82 17.39
N ALA A 118 5.70 -13.26 16.23
CA ALA A 118 6.52 -13.84 15.19
C ALA A 118 7.51 -12.83 14.59
N ASP A 119 8.59 -13.31 13.97
CA ASP A 119 9.51 -12.42 13.23
C ASP A 119 8.87 -11.94 11.93
N PRO A 120 8.68 -10.63 11.74
CA PRO A 120 8.09 -10.08 10.52
C PRO A 120 8.81 -10.50 9.24
N ALA A 121 10.15 -10.61 9.29
CA ALA A 121 10.96 -11.01 8.15
C ALA A 121 10.74 -12.49 7.78
N ALA A 122 10.54 -13.37 8.76
CA ALA A 122 10.20 -14.76 8.52
C ALA A 122 8.82 -14.90 7.86
N ILE A 123 7.82 -14.14 8.33
CA ILE A 123 6.49 -14.11 7.71
C ILE A 123 6.56 -13.67 6.25
N VAL A 124 7.33 -12.62 5.96
CA VAL A 124 7.50 -12.14 4.58
C VAL A 124 8.22 -13.17 3.72
N TYR A 125 9.21 -13.87 4.26
CA TYR A 125 9.89 -14.97 3.56
C TYR A 125 8.91 -16.08 3.17
N ASP A 126 8.11 -16.55 4.13
CA ASP A 126 7.11 -17.58 3.90
C ASP A 126 6.03 -17.11 2.90
N ALA A 127 5.65 -15.83 2.98
CA ALA A 127 4.68 -15.25 2.07
C ALA A 127 5.21 -15.17 0.63
N VAL A 128 6.49 -14.84 0.43
CA VAL A 128 7.13 -14.87 -0.90
C VAL A 128 7.19 -16.29 -1.43
N ALA A 129 7.57 -17.26 -0.60
CA ALA A 129 7.59 -18.68 -0.99
C ALA A 129 6.19 -19.16 -1.39
N ALA A 130 5.17 -18.80 -0.61
CA ALA A 130 3.78 -19.11 -0.94
C ALA A 130 3.31 -18.41 -2.22
N ALA A 131 3.69 -17.14 -2.43
CA ALA A 131 3.34 -16.39 -3.63
C ALA A 131 3.92 -17.04 -4.89
N LYS A 132 5.19 -17.45 -4.85
CA LYS A 132 5.83 -18.18 -5.94
C LYS A 132 5.15 -19.53 -6.20
N ALA A 133 4.96 -20.34 -5.15
CA ALA A 133 4.37 -21.69 -5.28
C ALA A 133 2.94 -21.65 -5.83
N ARG A 134 2.20 -20.57 -5.55
CA ARG A 134 0.81 -20.41 -5.99
C ARG A 134 0.68 -19.57 -7.24
N ASN A 135 1.77 -19.09 -7.85
CA ASN A 135 1.78 -18.16 -8.98
C ASN A 135 0.86 -16.94 -8.69
N ALA A 136 1.10 -16.26 -7.57
CA ALA A 136 0.38 -15.06 -7.22
C ALA A 136 0.90 -13.88 -8.05
N ASP A 137 -0.01 -12.99 -8.49
CA ASP A 137 0.35 -11.77 -9.20
C ASP A 137 0.86 -10.70 -8.24
N VAL A 138 0.25 -10.62 -7.05
CA VAL A 138 0.58 -9.58 -6.06
C VAL A 138 0.67 -10.15 -4.66
N LEU A 139 1.75 -9.81 -3.95
CA LEU A 139 1.93 -10.02 -2.52
C LEU A 139 1.85 -8.66 -1.79
N LEU A 140 0.86 -8.49 -0.92
CA LEU A 140 0.70 -7.29 -0.09
C LEU A 140 1.22 -7.57 1.32
N CYS A 141 2.18 -6.77 1.81
CA CYS A 141 2.73 -6.93 3.15
C CYS A 141 2.25 -5.78 4.06
N ASP A 142 1.45 -6.11 5.09
CA ASP A 142 1.09 -5.17 6.17
C ASP A 142 2.20 -5.16 7.21
N THR A 143 2.83 -4.00 7.43
CA THR A 143 3.97 -3.86 8.33
C THR A 143 3.62 -3.08 9.58
N ALA A 144 4.39 -3.27 10.65
CA ALA A 144 4.28 -2.47 11.87
C ALA A 144 4.55 -0.98 11.60
N GLY A 145 4.00 -0.11 12.44
CA GLY A 145 4.08 1.35 12.28
C GLY A 145 4.46 2.10 13.56
N ARG A 146 5.61 1.80 14.16
CA ARG A 146 6.03 2.39 15.43
C ARG A 146 6.70 3.75 15.24
N LEU A 147 6.00 4.85 15.56
CA LEU A 147 6.55 6.21 15.45
C LEU A 147 7.59 6.52 16.53
N HIS A 148 7.38 6.04 17.75
CA HIS A 148 8.21 6.34 18.92
C HIS A 148 9.56 5.60 18.93
N ASN A 149 9.77 4.65 18.01
CA ASN A 149 11.05 3.97 17.85
C ASN A 149 11.44 3.83 16.38
N LYS A 150 11.68 4.98 15.72
CA LYS A 150 12.02 5.06 14.29
C LYS A 150 13.21 4.18 13.92
N LYS A 151 14.23 4.10 14.79
CA LYS A 151 15.45 3.32 14.51
C LYS A 151 15.11 1.83 14.36
N ASN A 152 14.39 1.27 15.32
CA ASN A 152 14.01 -0.14 15.29
C ASN A 152 13.06 -0.46 14.12
N LEU A 153 12.13 0.45 13.79
CA LEU A 153 11.27 0.30 12.64
C LEU A 153 12.07 0.25 11.34
N MET A 154 13.03 1.14 11.18
CA MET A 154 13.89 1.17 9.98
C MET A 154 14.79 -0.06 9.87
N GLU A 155 15.28 -0.58 11.00
CA GLU A 155 16.05 -1.83 11.02
C GLU A 155 15.19 -3.03 10.63
N GLU A 156 13.96 -3.10 11.14
CA GLU A 156 12.97 -4.13 10.77
C GLU A 156 12.64 -4.08 9.28
N LEU A 157 12.33 -2.89 8.74
CA LEU A 157 12.07 -2.71 7.32
C LEU A 157 13.28 -3.07 6.44
N ARG A 158 14.50 -2.74 6.88
CA ARG A 158 15.73 -3.16 6.18
C ARG A 158 15.91 -4.69 6.20
N LYS A 159 15.56 -5.34 7.31
CA LYS A 159 15.61 -6.81 7.41
C LYS A 159 14.63 -7.44 6.42
N ILE A 160 13.39 -6.96 6.38
CA ILE A 160 12.37 -7.39 5.42
C ILE A 160 12.86 -7.15 3.98
N TYR A 161 13.39 -5.97 3.69
CA TYR A 161 13.90 -5.63 2.37
C TYR A 161 15.00 -6.59 1.90
N ARG A 162 15.98 -6.93 2.77
CA ARG A 162 17.02 -7.91 2.44
C ARG A 162 16.47 -9.29 2.13
N VAL A 163 15.43 -9.72 2.87
CA VAL A 163 14.75 -10.98 2.60
C VAL A 163 14.10 -10.93 1.21
N LEU A 164 13.38 -9.86 0.90
CA LEU A 164 12.76 -9.68 -0.42
C LEU A 164 13.80 -9.66 -1.54
N GLU A 165 14.89 -8.91 -1.38
CA GLU A 165 15.97 -8.83 -2.35
C GLU A 165 16.59 -10.21 -2.61
N SER A 166 16.93 -10.97 -1.55
CA SER A 166 17.46 -12.32 -1.69
C SER A 166 16.49 -13.28 -2.36
N CYS A 167 15.19 -13.17 -2.07
CA CYS A 167 14.16 -14.04 -2.65
C CYS A 167 13.84 -13.70 -4.12
N LEU A 168 13.96 -12.42 -4.52
CA LEU A 168 13.61 -11.96 -5.87
C LEU A 168 14.76 -12.09 -6.86
N LEU A 169 16.02 -11.92 -6.41
CA LEU A 169 17.20 -12.02 -7.26
C LEU A 169 17.55 -13.46 -7.68
N TYR A 170 17.04 -14.49 -7.03
CA TYR A 170 17.25 -15.90 -7.39
C TYR A 170 16.28 -16.42 -8.47
N THR A 171 15.63 -15.56 -9.22
CA THR A 171 14.69 -15.94 -10.31
C THR A 171 15.07 -15.35 -11.67
N SER A 172 16.37 -15.34 -11.97
CA SER A 172 16.86 -15.11 -13.35
C SER A 172 17.43 -16.39 -13.93
#